data_d676a9ab8da0c4188dd83f6f1822aa0c
#
_entry.id   d676a9ab8da0c4188dd83f6f1822aa0c
#
_cell.length_a   1.000
_cell.length_b   1.000
_cell.length_c   1.000
_cell.angle_alpha   90.00
_cell.angle_beta   90.00
_cell.angle_gamma   90.00
#
_symmetry.space_group_name_H-M   'P 1'
#
loop_
_entity.id
_entity.type
_entity.pdbx_description
1 polymer ?
#
loop_
_entity_poly.entity_id
_entity_poly.type
_entity_poly.pdbx_seq_one_letter_code
_entity_poly.pdbx_strand_id
1 'polypeptide(L)'
;MLTAAALAFSPMIPQTVPAAPVTSTVSSFQSQDEAITPAQYQSMLGHGMDVDWSKTSEGRANYQPQTVIDFVEAGIKHVRIRVKDDLTPDVLASLDRQIDDCLSHGLIPVLAYQADAFKNDPSERNLEHVVAWWSTIAARYQDKSHALSFDLLIECTDALNQQPDRLNEMIERVTAAIRQTNPDRIIMMSPRLRSNPAYLSELQVPSQANSYLMAEWHFYAAGPSKTNEKKLWTTGTAAEKQLVLDQIQMALDWQTQTGIPTWVGAWMTGNYNDGDDYTLSEQMTFAAFLCDNLDAAGIPFAVNSDTKFYDRQSGQWVTEMEPLRDLIFSSSAN
;
A
#
# COMPACT_ATOMS: atom_id res chain seq x y z
N MET A 1 -5.75 -26.13 83.77
CA MET A 1 -6.34 -25.04 83.09
C MET A 1 -5.30 -24.54 82.03
N LEU A 2 -5.45 -24.94 80.79
CA LEU A 2 -4.57 -24.48 79.73
C LEU A 2 -5.39 -23.44 78.89
N THR A 3 -4.87 -22.21 78.81
CA THR A 3 -5.38 -21.15 78.01
C THR A 3 -4.80 -21.20 76.57
N ALA A 4 -5.62 -21.42 75.57
CA ALA A 4 -5.23 -21.39 74.16
C ALA A 4 -5.24 -19.95 73.65
N ALA A 5 -4.11 -19.47 73.14
CA ALA A 5 -4.00 -18.20 72.46
C ALA A 5 -4.35 -18.38 70.96
N ALA A 6 -5.34 -17.71 70.51
CA ALA A 6 -5.72 -17.64 69.09
C ALA A 6 -4.89 -16.59 68.35
N LEU A 7 -4.11 -17.03 67.37
CA LEU A 7 -3.38 -16.14 66.42
C LEU A 7 -4.36 -15.73 65.29
N ALA A 8 -4.63 -14.43 65.21
CA ALA A 8 -5.39 -13.85 64.13
C ALA A 8 -4.48 -13.62 62.90
N PHE A 9 -4.78 -14.28 61.77
CA PHE A 9 -4.17 -14.02 60.48
C PHE A 9 -4.98 -12.93 59.76
N SER A 10 -4.36 -11.78 59.52
CA SER A 10 -4.89 -10.75 58.61
C SER A 10 -4.52 -11.10 57.17
N PRO A 11 -5.46 -11.05 56.22
CA PRO A 11 -5.12 -11.27 54.81
C PRO A 11 -4.39 -10.04 54.24
N MET A 12 -3.19 -10.27 53.69
CA MET A 12 -2.50 -9.26 52.85
C MET A 12 -3.25 -9.09 51.53
N ILE A 13 -3.72 -7.88 51.27
CA ILE A 13 -4.27 -7.47 49.99
C ILE A 13 -3.08 -7.21 49.06
N PRO A 14 -2.97 -7.83 47.87
CA PRO A 14 -1.93 -7.50 46.91
C PRO A 14 -2.11 -6.08 46.38
N GLN A 15 -1.11 -5.24 46.54
CA GLN A 15 -1.05 -3.93 45.90
C GLN A 15 -0.84 -4.12 44.39
N THR A 16 -1.79 -3.67 43.57
CA THR A 16 -1.65 -3.53 42.15
C THR A 16 -0.67 -2.40 41.85
N VAL A 17 0.50 -2.72 41.35
CA VAL A 17 1.43 -1.73 40.77
C VAL A 17 0.82 -1.20 39.49
N PRO A 18 0.61 0.13 39.35
CA PRO A 18 0.14 0.66 38.07
C PRO A 18 1.19 0.40 36.99
N ALA A 19 0.76 -0.18 35.88
CA ALA A 19 1.61 -0.35 34.70
C ALA A 19 2.08 1.03 34.22
N ALA A 20 3.38 1.17 34.02
CA ALA A 20 3.93 2.37 33.40
C ALA A 20 3.36 2.56 32.00
N PRO A 21 3.06 3.79 31.56
CA PRO A 21 2.59 4.02 30.21
C PRO A 21 3.68 3.58 29.23
N VAL A 22 3.32 2.65 28.33
CA VAL A 22 4.15 2.28 27.19
C VAL A 22 4.13 3.47 26.23
N THR A 23 5.11 4.34 26.33
CA THR A 23 5.36 5.35 25.31
C THR A 23 5.93 4.63 24.09
N SER A 24 5.09 4.29 23.14
CA SER A 24 5.52 3.92 21.80
C SER A 24 6.23 5.13 21.20
N THR A 25 7.54 5.08 21.13
CA THR A 25 8.33 6.06 20.35
C THR A 25 8.05 5.76 18.88
N VAL A 26 7.13 6.53 18.27
CA VAL A 26 6.94 6.53 16.83
C VAL A 26 8.25 7.00 16.21
N SER A 27 8.92 6.12 15.50
CA SER A 27 10.16 6.45 14.78
C SER A 27 9.79 7.33 13.59
N SER A 28 10.28 8.56 13.54
CA SER A 28 10.10 9.45 12.40
C SER A 28 11.21 9.21 11.36
N PHE A 29 10.85 9.25 10.07
CA PHE A 29 11.80 9.18 8.95
C PHE A 29 12.32 10.59 8.59
N GLN A 30 12.99 11.26 9.51
CA GLN A 30 13.50 12.62 9.29
C GLN A 30 14.97 12.60 8.86
N SER A 31 15.26 12.86 7.61
CA SER A 31 16.54 13.07 6.93
C SER A 31 16.90 12.00 5.89
N GLN A 32 17.95 12.28 5.09
CA GLN A 32 18.55 11.30 4.17
C GLN A 32 19.18 10.17 4.99
N ASP A 33 18.36 9.17 5.26
CA ASP A 33 18.82 7.92 5.85
C ASP A 33 19.65 7.15 4.82
N GLU A 34 20.43 6.17 5.26
CA GLU A 34 21.10 5.24 4.36
C GLU A 34 20.09 4.60 3.39
N ALA A 35 20.55 4.29 2.18
CA ALA A 35 19.71 3.65 1.18
C ALA A 35 19.11 2.34 1.71
N ILE A 36 17.80 2.17 1.54
CA ILE A 36 17.06 1.01 2.02
C ILE A 36 17.03 -0.03 0.90
N THR A 37 17.56 -1.22 1.12
CA THR A 37 17.49 -2.29 0.10
C THR A 37 16.05 -2.71 -0.18
N PRO A 38 15.72 -3.22 -1.39
CA PRO A 38 14.36 -3.67 -1.70
C PRO A 38 13.81 -4.71 -0.73
N ALA A 39 14.64 -5.64 -0.25
CA ALA A 39 14.22 -6.64 0.74
C ALA A 39 13.90 -6.02 2.12
N GLN A 40 14.70 -5.05 2.56
CA GLN A 40 14.40 -4.29 3.78
C GLN A 40 13.11 -3.48 3.60
N TYR A 41 12.98 -2.81 2.46
CA TYR A 41 11.79 -2.01 2.16
C TYR A 41 10.51 -2.86 2.13
N GLN A 42 10.56 -4.05 1.49
CA GLN A 42 9.46 -5.01 1.52
C GLN A 42 9.04 -5.33 2.96
N SER A 43 10.00 -5.62 3.84
CA SER A 43 9.71 -5.93 5.25
C SER A 43 9.14 -4.73 6.02
N MET A 44 9.52 -3.50 5.66
CA MET A 44 9.04 -2.28 6.32
C MET A 44 7.62 -1.90 5.94
N LEU A 45 7.18 -2.22 4.72
CA LEU A 45 5.87 -1.83 4.20
C LEU A 45 4.72 -2.41 5.03
N GLY A 46 4.79 -3.68 5.45
CA GLY A 46 3.72 -4.30 6.24
C GLY A 46 2.33 -4.12 5.62
N HIS A 47 1.32 -3.86 6.46
CA HIS A 47 -0.06 -3.63 6.03
C HIS A 47 -0.31 -2.14 5.80
N GLY A 48 -0.81 -1.81 4.62
CA GLY A 48 -1.02 -0.43 4.17
C GLY A 48 -2.39 -0.17 3.59
N MET A 49 -2.57 1.06 3.13
CA MET A 49 -3.84 1.51 2.56
C MET A 49 -3.62 2.37 1.32
N ASP A 50 -4.39 2.11 0.27
CA ASP A 50 -4.54 3.01 -0.87
C ASP A 50 -5.32 4.25 -0.45
N VAL A 51 -4.80 5.44 -0.78
CA VAL A 51 -5.44 6.69 -0.38
C VAL A 51 -5.74 7.60 -1.57
N ASP A 52 -6.92 8.20 -1.54
CA ASP A 52 -7.38 9.14 -2.57
C ASP A 52 -7.07 10.61 -2.23
N TRP A 53 -6.08 10.85 -1.36
CA TRP A 53 -5.75 12.19 -0.85
C TRP A 53 -5.33 13.18 -1.96
N SER A 54 -4.65 12.70 -3.00
CA SER A 54 -4.20 13.50 -4.14
C SER A 54 -4.80 13.10 -5.48
N LYS A 55 -5.72 12.14 -5.49
CA LYS A 55 -6.33 11.65 -6.74
C LYS A 55 -7.26 12.67 -7.38
N THR A 56 -7.92 13.50 -6.58
CA THR A 56 -8.84 14.54 -7.06
C THR A 56 -8.62 15.86 -6.31
N SER A 57 -9.12 16.96 -6.85
CA SER A 57 -9.12 18.26 -6.15
C SER A 57 -9.90 18.20 -4.83
N GLU A 58 -10.99 17.46 -4.78
CA GLU A 58 -11.76 17.23 -3.55
C GLU A 58 -10.94 16.44 -2.52
N GLY A 59 -10.24 15.40 -2.95
CA GLY A 59 -9.33 14.64 -2.08
C GLY A 59 -8.30 15.54 -1.42
N ARG A 60 -7.68 16.43 -2.21
CA ARG A 60 -6.71 17.40 -1.70
C ARG A 60 -7.31 18.42 -0.73
N ALA A 61 -8.52 18.90 -1.03
CA ALA A 61 -9.22 19.87 -0.19
C ALA A 61 -9.65 19.29 1.17
N ASN A 62 -9.97 18.00 1.20
CA ASN A 62 -10.41 17.29 2.41
C ASN A 62 -9.26 16.63 3.19
N TYR A 63 -8.02 16.73 2.72
CA TYR A 63 -6.88 16.16 3.43
C TYR A 63 -6.62 16.90 4.75
N GLN A 64 -6.47 16.15 5.81
CA GLN A 64 -6.13 16.64 7.14
C GLN A 64 -4.93 15.87 7.70
N PRO A 65 -3.94 16.55 8.31
CA PRO A 65 -2.76 15.87 8.91
C PRO A 65 -3.15 14.85 9.99
N GLN A 66 -4.28 15.07 10.70
CA GLN A 66 -4.79 14.14 11.70
C GLN A 66 -5.05 12.75 11.14
N THR A 67 -5.42 12.64 9.86
CA THR A 67 -5.64 11.35 9.18
C THR A 67 -4.39 10.46 9.23
N VAL A 68 -3.18 11.04 9.13
CA VAL A 68 -1.93 10.28 9.22
C VAL A 68 -1.75 9.71 10.63
N ILE A 69 -2.05 10.48 11.65
CA ILE A 69 -1.95 10.06 13.05
C ILE A 69 -2.93 8.92 13.33
N ASP A 70 -4.19 9.08 12.91
CA ASP A 70 -5.24 8.08 13.09
C ASP A 70 -4.88 6.76 12.38
N PHE A 71 -4.24 6.85 11.22
CA PHE A 71 -3.80 5.68 10.46
C PHE A 71 -2.67 4.94 11.18
N VAL A 72 -1.67 5.67 11.67
CA VAL A 72 -0.55 5.08 12.45
C VAL A 72 -1.08 4.42 13.73
N GLU A 73 -2.00 5.07 14.43
CA GLU A 73 -2.64 4.53 15.64
C GLU A 73 -3.46 3.26 15.35
N ALA A 74 -4.07 3.17 14.15
CA ALA A 74 -4.77 1.97 13.71
C ALA A 74 -3.84 0.82 13.27
N GLY A 75 -2.51 1.04 13.24
CA GLY A 75 -1.52 0.03 12.85
C GLY A 75 -1.14 0.02 11.37
N ILE A 76 -1.63 0.98 10.57
CA ILE A 76 -1.27 1.12 9.16
C ILE A 76 0.20 1.53 9.06
N LYS A 77 0.99 0.83 8.22
CA LYS A 77 2.43 1.03 8.08
C LYS A 77 2.81 1.86 6.88
N HIS A 78 2.04 1.81 5.80
CA HIS A 78 2.27 2.59 4.60
C HIS A 78 0.97 3.05 3.95
N VAL A 79 1.06 4.09 3.12
CA VAL A 79 -0.03 4.53 2.26
C VAL A 79 0.46 4.68 0.83
N ARG A 80 -0.37 4.26 -0.14
CA ARG A 80 -0.16 4.58 -1.55
C ARG A 80 -0.94 5.84 -1.90
N ILE A 81 -0.22 6.97 -2.06
CA ILE A 81 -0.79 8.27 -2.43
C ILE A 81 -0.97 8.30 -3.94
N ARG A 82 -2.22 8.18 -4.39
CA ARG A 82 -2.57 8.15 -5.81
C ARG A 82 -2.69 9.56 -6.38
N VAL A 83 -2.02 9.81 -7.50
CA VAL A 83 -2.08 11.08 -8.23
C VAL A 83 -2.59 10.84 -9.65
N LYS A 84 -3.58 11.62 -10.06
CA LYS A 84 -4.17 11.55 -11.40
C LYS A 84 -3.85 12.79 -12.23
N ASP A 85 -3.73 13.94 -11.58
CA ASP A 85 -3.63 15.24 -12.22
C ASP A 85 -2.19 15.58 -12.63
N ASP A 86 -2.07 16.57 -13.52
CA ASP A 86 -0.80 17.22 -13.85
C ASP A 86 -0.22 17.96 -12.63
N LEU A 87 1.09 18.11 -12.58
CA LEU A 87 1.83 18.75 -11.49
C LEU A 87 1.67 20.26 -11.49
N THR A 88 0.50 20.76 -11.09
CA THR A 88 0.30 22.18 -10.80
C THR A 88 0.94 22.56 -9.46
N PRO A 89 1.19 23.87 -9.20
CA PRO A 89 1.68 24.31 -7.88
C PRO A 89 0.83 23.81 -6.72
N ASP A 90 -0.50 23.75 -6.86
CA ASP A 90 -1.42 23.28 -5.82
C ASP A 90 -1.30 21.76 -5.58
N VAL A 91 -1.13 20.96 -6.64
CA VAL A 91 -0.88 19.52 -6.55
C VAL A 91 0.44 19.28 -5.82
N LEU A 92 1.50 19.97 -6.24
CA LEU A 92 2.82 19.84 -5.62
C LEU A 92 2.81 20.25 -4.14
N ALA A 93 2.16 21.37 -3.79
CA ALA A 93 2.06 21.82 -2.40
C ALA A 93 1.24 20.84 -1.53
N SER A 94 0.25 20.18 -2.11
CA SER A 94 -0.52 19.12 -1.42
C SER A 94 0.33 17.87 -1.20
N LEU A 95 1.09 17.45 -2.20
CA LEU A 95 1.99 16.29 -2.10
C LEU A 95 3.09 16.53 -1.09
N ASP A 96 3.72 17.71 -1.07
CA ASP A 96 4.74 18.07 -0.08
C ASP A 96 4.23 17.83 1.34
N ARG A 97 3.05 18.39 1.64
CA ARG A 97 2.43 18.27 2.97
C ARG A 97 2.11 16.82 3.31
N GLN A 98 1.48 16.06 2.41
CA GLN A 98 1.10 14.68 2.65
C GLN A 98 2.32 13.78 2.88
N ILE A 99 3.37 13.95 2.08
CA ILE A 99 4.62 13.19 2.23
C ILE A 99 5.32 13.56 3.54
N ASP A 100 5.39 14.86 3.87
CA ASP A 100 6.04 15.32 5.11
C ASP A 100 5.28 14.86 6.35
N ASP A 101 3.96 14.93 6.35
CA ASP A 101 3.13 14.42 7.43
C ASP A 101 3.33 12.91 7.62
N CYS A 102 3.34 12.12 6.54
CA CYS A 102 3.62 10.68 6.61
C CYS A 102 5.00 10.40 7.22
N LEU A 103 6.05 10.97 6.66
CA LEU A 103 7.43 10.73 7.10
C LEU A 103 7.66 11.15 8.54
N SER A 104 7.06 12.28 8.98
CA SER A 104 7.21 12.79 10.35
C SER A 104 6.53 11.92 11.40
N HIS A 105 5.52 11.13 11.02
CA HIS A 105 4.78 10.23 11.91
C HIS A 105 5.14 8.75 11.72
N GLY A 106 6.17 8.44 10.92
CA GLY A 106 6.61 7.06 10.70
C GLY A 106 5.69 6.24 9.79
N LEU A 107 4.82 6.89 9.02
CA LEU A 107 4.02 6.28 7.97
C LEU A 107 4.80 6.33 6.65
N ILE A 108 4.94 5.20 5.96
CA ILE A 108 5.71 5.10 4.72
C ILE A 108 4.85 5.59 3.54
N PRO A 109 5.23 6.67 2.80
CA PRO A 109 4.51 7.09 1.62
C PRO A 109 5.02 6.37 0.36
N VAL A 110 4.12 5.78 -0.41
CA VAL A 110 4.33 5.29 -1.77
C VAL A 110 3.62 6.25 -2.71
N LEU A 111 4.35 7.04 -3.48
CA LEU A 111 3.76 7.97 -4.45
C LEU A 111 3.50 7.25 -5.76
N ALA A 112 2.25 7.27 -6.25
CA ALA A 112 1.81 6.51 -7.40
C ALA A 112 1.11 7.40 -8.45
N TYR A 113 1.44 7.20 -9.73
CA TYR A 113 0.88 7.98 -10.83
C TYR A 113 -0.12 7.19 -11.66
N GLN A 114 -1.29 7.80 -11.91
CA GLN A 114 -2.37 7.17 -12.69
C GLN A 114 -2.08 7.12 -14.19
N ALA A 115 -1.46 8.15 -14.76
CA ALA A 115 -1.06 8.28 -16.17
C ALA A 115 -2.15 7.89 -17.19
N ASP A 116 -3.42 8.27 -16.95
CA ASP A 116 -4.57 7.86 -17.77
C ASP A 116 -4.42 8.20 -19.26
N ALA A 117 -3.83 9.36 -19.59
CA ALA A 117 -3.61 9.76 -20.97
C ALA A 117 -2.71 8.75 -21.71
N PHE A 118 -1.63 8.28 -21.07
CA PHE A 118 -0.73 7.28 -21.65
C PHE A 118 -1.37 5.89 -21.72
N LYS A 119 -2.16 5.49 -20.73
CA LYS A 119 -2.89 4.22 -20.78
C LYS A 119 -3.89 4.16 -21.93
N ASN A 120 -4.60 5.27 -22.19
CA ASN A 120 -5.59 5.37 -23.26
C ASN A 120 -4.97 5.51 -24.66
N ASP A 121 -3.88 6.28 -24.77
CA ASP A 121 -3.12 6.51 -26.00
C ASP A 121 -1.62 6.42 -25.68
N PRO A 122 -0.99 5.25 -25.84
CA PRO A 122 0.43 5.05 -25.55
C PRO A 122 1.34 5.60 -26.67
N SER A 123 1.03 6.81 -27.17
CA SER A 123 1.83 7.56 -28.14
C SER A 123 3.14 8.07 -27.53
N GLU A 124 4.10 8.44 -28.38
CA GLU A 124 5.36 9.04 -27.95
C GLU A 124 5.14 10.31 -27.12
N ARG A 125 4.24 11.16 -27.54
CA ARG A 125 3.88 12.39 -26.82
C ARG A 125 3.44 12.10 -25.37
N ASN A 126 2.58 11.13 -25.18
CA ASN A 126 2.07 10.79 -23.85
C ASN A 126 3.12 10.07 -22.99
N LEU A 127 4.01 9.31 -23.62
CA LEU A 127 5.17 8.75 -22.92
C LEU A 127 6.14 9.83 -22.44
N GLU A 128 6.47 10.81 -23.30
CA GLU A 128 7.29 11.96 -22.91
C GLU A 128 6.66 12.74 -21.75
N HIS A 129 5.34 12.85 -21.72
CA HIS A 129 4.62 13.47 -20.62
C HIS A 129 4.80 12.70 -19.31
N VAL A 130 4.68 11.37 -19.32
CA VAL A 130 4.92 10.52 -18.13
C VAL A 130 6.36 10.67 -17.64
N VAL A 131 7.35 10.64 -18.55
CA VAL A 131 8.75 10.85 -18.23
C VAL A 131 9.00 12.22 -17.58
N ALA A 132 8.43 13.28 -18.15
CA ALA A 132 8.56 14.65 -17.63
C ALA A 132 7.89 14.78 -16.23
N TRP A 133 6.72 14.16 -16.04
CA TRP A 133 6.04 14.12 -14.74
C TRP A 133 6.94 13.50 -13.67
N TRP A 134 7.49 12.31 -13.93
CA TRP A 134 8.38 11.62 -12.99
C TRP A 134 9.71 12.35 -12.79
N SER A 135 10.27 12.97 -13.83
CA SER A 135 11.49 13.80 -13.70
C SER A 135 11.27 14.96 -12.73
N THR A 136 10.11 15.59 -12.79
CA THR A 136 9.75 16.71 -11.89
C THR A 136 9.61 16.22 -10.45
N ILE A 137 8.93 15.11 -10.23
CA ILE A 137 8.77 14.48 -8.90
C ILE A 137 10.12 14.04 -8.33
N ALA A 138 10.92 13.37 -9.14
CA ALA A 138 12.24 12.89 -8.73
C ALA A 138 13.15 14.04 -8.28
N ALA A 139 13.23 15.11 -9.07
CA ALA A 139 14.03 16.28 -8.72
C ALA A 139 13.51 16.97 -7.45
N ARG A 140 12.17 17.03 -7.26
CA ARG A 140 11.55 17.67 -6.09
C ARG A 140 11.82 16.93 -4.79
N TYR A 141 11.82 15.61 -4.83
CA TYR A 141 11.91 14.76 -3.65
C TYR A 141 13.27 14.04 -3.50
N GLN A 142 14.30 14.49 -4.21
CA GLN A 142 15.63 13.87 -4.17
C GLN A 142 16.23 13.83 -2.75
N ASP A 143 15.95 14.83 -1.93
CA ASP A 143 16.48 14.98 -0.57
C ASP A 143 15.53 14.39 0.51
N LYS A 144 14.42 13.78 0.14
CA LYS A 144 13.51 13.13 1.08
C LYS A 144 14.04 11.75 1.50
N SER A 145 13.66 11.30 2.69
CA SER A 145 13.98 9.97 3.21
C SER A 145 13.75 8.86 2.17
N HIS A 146 14.58 7.82 2.19
CA HIS A 146 14.42 6.62 1.36
C HIS A 146 13.17 5.79 1.71
N ALA A 147 12.47 6.13 2.81
CA ALA A 147 11.14 5.59 3.10
C ALA A 147 10.07 6.00 2.07
N LEU A 148 10.23 7.16 1.39
CA LEU A 148 9.42 7.50 0.21
C LEU A 148 9.81 6.61 -0.97
N SER A 149 8.85 6.02 -1.66
CA SER A 149 9.07 5.26 -2.91
C SER A 149 8.15 5.74 -4.04
N PHE A 150 8.44 5.28 -5.26
CA PHE A 150 7.72 5.67 -6.47
C PHE A 150 7.12 4.46 -7.16
N ASP A 151 5.80 4.43 -7.28
CA ASP A 151 5.02 3.45 -8.05
C ASP A 151 4.70 4.06 -9.42
N LEU A 152 5.37 3.57 -10.47
CA LEU A 152 5.45 4.24 -11.76
C LEU A 152 4.12 4.38 -12.48
N LEU A 153 3.24 3.40 -12.35
CA LEU A 153 1.98 3.34 -13.07
C LEU A 153 0.94 2.54 -12.30
N ILE A 154 -0.10 3.20 -11.81
CA ILE A 154 -1.24 2.52 -11.20
C ILE A 154 -2.03 1.80 -12.28
N GLU A 155 -1.93 0.47 -12.30
CA GLU A 155 -2.69 -0.41 -13.21
C GLU A 155 -2.50 -0.12 -14.70
N CYS A 156 -1.80 -0.99 -15.40
CA CYS A 156 -1.82 -0.96 -16.86
C CYS A 156 -3.21 -1.39 -17.37
N THR A 157 -3.90 -0.47 -18.06
CA THR A 157 -5.27 -0.63 -18.58
C THR A 157 -5.37 -0.16 -20.04
N ASP A 158 -6.55 -0.20 -20.59
CA ASP A 158 -6.94 0.37 -21.88
C ASP A 158 -6.04 -0.05 -23.06
N ALA A 159 -5.65 0.86 -23.94
CA ALA A 159 -4.84 0.54 -25.12
C ALA A 159 -3.44 0.03 -24.75
N LEU A 160 -2.87 0.48 -23.64
CA LEU A 160 -1.56 0.04 -23.18
C LEU A 160 -1.51 -1.46 -22.83
N ASN A 161 -2.63 -2.05 -22.40
CA ASN A 161 -2.71 -3.49 -22.12
C ASN A 161 -2.32 -4.38 -23.30
N GLN A 162 -2.46 -3.89 -24.53
CA GLN A 162 -2.14 -4.62 -25.73
C GLN A 162 -0.70 -4.37 -26.22
N GLN A 163 0.09 -3.60 -25.45
CA GLN A 163 1.41 -3.14 -25.86
C GLN A 163 2.45 -3.36 -24.74
N PRO A 164 2.80 -4.61 -24.42
CA PRO A 164 3.76 -4.91 -23.35
C PRO A 164 5.14 -4.28 -23.58
N ASP A 165 5.60 -4.20 -24.84
CA ASP A 165 6.87 -3.54 -25.16
C ASP A 165 6.83 -2.03 -24.86
N ARG A 166 5.68 -1.40 -25.08
CA ARG A 166 5.50 0.02 -24.79
C ARG A 166 5.42 0.29 -23.28
N LEU A 167 4.84 -0.62 -22.52
CA LEU A 167 4.89 -0.58 -21.06
C LEU A 167 6.34 -0.68 -20.56
N ASN A 168 7.10 -1.63 -21.06
CA ASN A 168 8.52 -1.80 -20.69
C ASN A 168 9.38 -0.60 -21.12
N GLU A 169 9.13 -0.01 -22.29
CA GLU A 169 9.78 1.24 -22.71
C GLU A 169 9.49 2.40 -21.74
N MET A 170 8.24 2.53 -21.28
CA MET A 170 7.89 3.52 -20.26
C MET A 170 8.66 3.28 -18.96
N ILE A 171 8.70 2.04 -18.48
CA ILE A 171 9.42 1.65 -17.26
C ILE A 171 10.92 1.99 -17.39
N GLU A 172 11.56 1.64 -18.52
CA GLU A 172 12.98 1.94 -18.79
C GLU A 172 13.24 3.45 -18.77
N ARG A 173 12.48 4.24 -19.54
CA ARG A 173 12.70 5.70 -19.68
C ARG A 173 12.41 6.46 -18.40
N VAL A 174 11.35 6.10 -17.69
CA VAL A 174 11.01 6.73 -16.41
C VAL A 174 12.05 6.39 -15.35
N THR A 175 12.46 5.13 -15.26
CA THR A 175 13.53 4.72 -14.34
C THR A 175 14.83 5.49 -14.61
N ALA A 176 15.24 5.58 -15.87
CA ALA A 176 16.43 6.35 -16.26
C ALA A 176 16.33 7.82 -15.85
N ALA A 177 15.16 8.44 -16.00
CA ALA A 177 14.93 9.83 -15.59
C ALA A 177 14.98 10.00 -14.06
N ILE A 178 14.36 9.11 -13.29
CA ILE A 178 14.39 9.12 -11.82
C ILE A 178 15.83 8.95 -11.31
N ARG A 179 16.61 8.05 -11.89
CA ARG A 179 17.99 7.75 -11.47
C ARG A 179 18.96 8.93 -11.63
N GLN A 180 18.61 9.95 -12.40
CA GLN A 180 19.43 11.17 -12.49
C GLN A 180 19.54 11.91 -11.15
N THR A 181 18.54 11.83 -10.30
CA THR A 181 18.50 12.55 -9.02
C THR A 181 18.24 11.61 -7.82
N ASN A 182 17.75 10.41 -8.04
CA ASN A 182 17.40 9.42 -7.00
C ASN A 182 18.03 8.07 -7.33
N PRO A 183 19.36 7.90 -7.15
CA PRO A 183 20.04 6.66 -7.54
C PRO A 183 19.55 5.43 -6.79
N ASP A 184 19.13 5.59 -5.54
CA ASP A 184 18.82 4.50 -4.60
C ASP A 184 17.36 4.50 -4.12
N ARG A 185 16.49 5.30 -4.75
CA ARG A 185 15.04 5.33 -4.44
C ARG A 185 14.38 4.04 -4.91
N ILE A 186 13.57 3.41 -4.06
CA ILE A 186 12.75 2.27 -4.48
C ILE A 186 11.76 2.72 -5.55
N ILE A 187 11.76 1.99 -6.66
CA ILE A 187 10.83 2.14 -7.79
C ILE A 187 10.03 0.85 -7.90
N MET A 188 8.71 0.97 -8.04
CA MET A 188 7.80 -0.15 -8.22
C MET A 188 7.30 -0.20 -9.66
N MET A 189 7.36 -1.38 -10.26
CA MET A 189 6.92 -1.67 -11.63
C MET A 189 5.63 -2.47 -11.60
N SER A 190 4.68 -2.13 -12.47
CA SER A 190 3.40 -2.83 -12.58
C SER A 190 3.30 -3.64 -13.85
N PRO A 191 2.89 -4.93 -13.80
CA PRO A 191 2.57 -5.69 -15.00
C PRO A 191 1.25 -5.23 -15.62
N ARG A 192 0.99 -5.67 -16.85
CA ARG A 192 -0.25 -5.36 -17.57
C ARG A 192 -1.49 -6.05 -16.95
N LEU A 193 -2.66 -5.79 -17.53
CA LEU A 193 -3.97 -6.30 -17.12
C LEU A 193 -4.28 -6.01 -15.64
N ARG A 194 -4.24 -4.71 -15.29
CA ARG A 194 -4.51 -4.20 -13.94
C ARG A 194 -3.58 -4.83 -12.89
N SER A 195 -2.28 -4.81 -13.20
CA SER A 195 -1.25 -5.36 -12.32
C SER A 195 -1.47 -6.85 -11.98
N ASN A 196 -1.93 -7.64 -12.96
CA ASN A 196 -2.19 -9.06 -12.75
C ASN A 196 -0.86 -9.83 -12.60
N PRO A 197 -0.63 -10.60 -11.51
CA PRO A 197 0.62 -11.30 -11.27
C PRO A 197 0.98 -12.36 -12.33
N ALA A 198 0.01 -12.88 -13.09
CA ALA A 198 0.27 -13.77 -14.22
C ALA A 198 1.14 -13.14 -15.33
N TYR A 199 1.28 -11.82 -15.34
CA TYR A 199 2.06 -11.07 -16.33
C TYR A 199 3.34 -10.45 -15.75
N LEU A 200 3.73 -10.78 -14.53
CA LEU A 200 5.01 -10.34 -13.95
C LEU A 200 6.21 -10.76 -14.81
N SER A 201 6.15 -11.95 -15.45
CA SER A 201 7.21 -12.45 -16.32
C SER A 201 7.40 -11.65 -17.60
N GLU A 202 6.49 -10.75 -17.98
CA GLU A 202 6.62 -9.84 -19.11
C GLU A 202 7.38 -8.56 -18.76
N LEU A 203 7.56 -8.26 -17.46
CA LEU A 203 8.33 -7.11 -17.03
C LEU A 203 9.81 -7.29 -17.35
N GLN A 204 10.40 -6.25 -17.94
CA GLN A 204 11.83 -6.18 -18.20
C GLN A 204 12.51 -5.31 -17.15
N VAL A 205 13.61 -5.80 -16.60
CA VAL A 205 14.38 -5.03 -15.62
C VAL A 205 15.08 -3.87 -16.35
N PRO A 206 14.83 -2.61 -15.94
CA PRO A 206 15.46 -1.45 -16.57
C PRO A 206 16.99 -1.49 -16.46
N SER A 207 17.66 -1.00 -17.49
CA SER A 207 19.14 -0.99 -17.56
C SER A 207 19.79 -0.17 -16.46
N GLN A 208 19.10 0.87 -15.97
CA GLN A 208 19.56 1.77 -14.91
C GLN A 208 18.84 1.52 -13.56
N ALA A 209 18.40 0.30 -13.30
CA ALA A 209 17.66 -0.06 -12.10
C ALA A 209 18.44 0.17 -10.79
N ASN A 210 19.79 0.04 -10.82
CA ASN A 210 20.67 0.12 -9.64
C ASN A 210 20.24 -0.83 -8.50
N SER A 211 19.54 -1.91 -8.81
CA SER A 211 19.01 -2.90 -7.86
C SER A 211 17.95 -2.37 -6.87
N TYR A 212 17.46 -1.15 -7.01
CA TYR A 212 16.44 -0.55 -6.13
C TYR A 212 15.05 -0.62 -6.79
N LEU A 213 14.62 -1.85 -7.10
CA LEU A 213 13.33 -2.15 -7.71
C LEU A 213 12.48 -3.06 -6.85
N MET A 214 11.17 -2.89 -6.95
CA MET A 214 10.14 -3.84 -6.55
C MET A 214 9.13 -3.97 -7.68
N ALA A 215 8.28 -5.00 -7.65
CA ALA A 215 7.13 -5.09 -8.54
C ALA A 215 5.83 -5.06 -7.72
N GLU A 216 4.85 -4.30 -8.21
CA GLU A 216 3.50 -4.35 -7.67
C GLU A 216 2.64 -5.38 -8.41
N TRP A 217 1.66 -5.92 -7.72
CA TRP A 217 0.57 -6.68 -8.33
C TRP A 217 -0.71 -6.48 -7.54
N HIS A 218 -1.86 -6.78 -8.18
CA HIS A 218 -3.19 -6.57 -7.59
C HIS A 218 -3.99 -7.85 -7.56
N PHE A 219 -4.89 -7.95 -6.58
CA PHE A 219 -5.89 -8.99 -6.51
C PHE A 219 -7.18 -8.49 -5.83
N TYR A 220 -8.32 -8.76 -6.43
CA TYR A 220 -9.61 -8.31 -5.91
C TYR A 220 -10.60 -9.47 -5.78
N ALA A 221 -11.32 -9.57 -4.67
CA ALA A 221 -12.32 -10.60 -4.42
C ALA A 221 -13.43 -10.65 -5.50
N ALA A 222 -13.73 -9.49 -6.06
CA ALA A 222 -14.70 -9.37 -7.15
C ALA A 222 -14.08 -9.45 -8.55
N GLY A 223 -12.77 -9.71 -8.66
CA GLY A 223 -12.03 -9.66 -9.91
C GLY A 223 -11.68 -8.24 -10.36
N PRO A 224 -10.93 -8.09 -11.47
CA PRO A 224 -10.32 -6.83 -11.88
C PRO A 224 -11.26 -5.87 -12.60
N SER A 225 -12.53 -6.22 -12.83
CA SER A 225 -13.48 -5.39 -13.58
C SER A 225 -14.50 -4.73 -12.67
N LYS A 226 -14.88 -3.47 -12.97
CA LYS A 226 -15.99 -2.79 -12.29
C LYS A 226 -17.36 -3.39 -12.60
N THR A 227 -17.46 -4.16 -13.67
CA THR A 227 -18.71 -4.81 -14.14
C THR A 227 -18.67 -6.32 -13.90
N ASN A 228 -18.29 -6.73 -12.69
CA ASN A 228 -18.15 -8.15 -12.40
C ASN A 228 -19.51 -8.83 -12.33
N GLU A 229 -19.78 -9.66 -13.30
CA GLU A 229 -20.90 -10.60 -13.27
C GLU A 229 -20.60 -11.85 -12.41
N LYS A 230 -19.31 -12.11 -12.16
CA LYS A 230 -18.86 -13.27 -11.37
C LYS A 230 -17.89 -12.81 -10.29
N LYS A 231 -18.24 -13.11 -9.05
CA LYS A 231 -17.34 -12.99 -7.92
C LYS A 231 -16.24 -14.05 -8.02
N LEU A 232 -14.98 -13.68 -7.76
CA LEU A 232 -13.87 -14.63 -7.62
C LEU A 232 -13.87 -15.32 -6.26
N TRP A 233 -14.51 -14.67 -5.28
CA TRP A 233 -14.68 -15.19 -3.94
C TRP A 233 -16.14 -15.06 -3.51
N THR A 234 -16.68 -16.07 -2.86
CA THR A 234 -18.03 -16.06 -2.28
C THR A 234 -17.99 -16.41 -0.80
N THR A 235 -17.75 -17.68 -0.46
CA THR A 235 -17.74 -18.18 0.91
C THR A 235 -16.39 -18.77 1.35
N GLY A 236 -15.38 -18.70 0.52
CA GLY A 236 -14.08 -19.32 0.79
C GLY A 236 -14.07 -20.81 0.50
N THR A 237 -14.67 -21.24 -0.61
CA THR A 237 -14.57 -22.61 -1.08
C THR A 237 -13.12 -23.02 -1.36
N ALA A 238 -12.83 -24.32 -1.43
CA ALA A 238 -11.48 -24.79 -1.74
C ALA A 238 -10.94 -24.24 -3.07
N ALA A 239 -11.79 -24.09 -4.09
CA ALA A 239 -11.40 -23.53 -5.37
C ALA A 239 -11.10 -22.03 -5.29
N GLU A 240 -11.88 -21.26 -4.55
CA GLU A 240 -11.65 -19.83 -4.30
C GLU A 240 -10.35 -19.57 -3.51
N LYS A 241 -10.12 -20.39 -2.49
CA LYS A 241 -8.86 -20.37 -1.73
C LYS A 241 -7.66 -20.70 -2.61
N GLN A 242 -7.78 -21.71 -3.46
CA GLN A 242 -6.71 -22.09 -4.38
C GLN A 242 -6.40 -20.97 -5.36
N LEU A 243 -7.40 -20.25 -5.86
CA LEU A 243 -7.19 -19.09 -6.73
C LEU A 243 -6.32 -18.01 -6.07
N VAL A 244 -6.55 -17.72 -4.79
CA VAL A 244 -5.71 -16.76 -4.02
C VAL A 244 -4.28 -17.28 -3.88
N LEU A 245 -4.11 -18.56 -3.51
CA LEU A 245 -2.80 -19.18 -3.37
C LEU A 245 -2.01 -19.21 -4.68
N ASP A 246 -2.67 -19.47 -5.80
CA ASP A 246 -2.05 -19.47 -7.13
C ASP A 246 -1.53 -18.07 -7.49
N GLN A 247 -2.25 -16.99 -7.15
CA GLN A 247 -1.79 -15.61 -7.39
C GLN A 247 -0.55 -15.28 -6.54
N ILE A 248 -0.57 -15.65 -5.26
CA ILE A 248 0.58 -15.47 -4.37
C ILE A 248 1.79 -16.29 -4.88
N GLN A 249 1.56 -17.53 -5.30
CA GLN A 249 2.63 -18.39 -5.81
C GLN A 249 3.28 -17.81 -7.08
N MET A 250 2.50 -17.25 -8.01
CA MET A 250 3.05 -16.57 -9.20
C MET A 250 4.01 -15.44 -8.82
N ALA A 251 3.66 -14.64 -7.80
CA ALA A 251 4.53 -13.58 -7.31
C ALA A 251 5.80 -14.13 -6.64
N LEU A 252 5.68 -15.18 -5.82
CA LEU A 252 6.83 -15.84 -5.18
C LEU A 252 7.79 -16.49 -6.19
N ASP A 253 7.25 -17.15 -7.22
CA ASP A 253 8.03 -17.74 -8.29
C ASP A 253 8.82 -16.67 -9.04
N TRP A 254 8.18 -15.53 -9.34
CA TRP A 254 8.83 -14.41 -9.99
C TRP A 254 9.90 -13.76 -9.09
N GLN A 255 9.64 -13.58 -7.79
CA GLN A 255 10.64 -13.11 -6.82
C GLN A 255 11.86 -14.06 -6.79
N THR A 256 11.62 -15.35 -6.78
CA THR A 256 12.70 -16.37 -6.76
C THR A 256 13.52 -16.31 -8.04
N GLN A 257 12.89 -16.12 -9.18
CA GLN A 257 13.55 -16.07 -10.49
C GLN A 257 14.37 -14.81 -10.70
N THR A 258 13.87 -13.66 -10.22
CA THR A 258 14.46 -12.34 -10.51
C THR A 258 15.28 -11.77 -9.36
N GLY A 259 15.05 -12.22 -8.13
CA GLY A 259 15.58 -11.60 -6.92
C GLY A 259 14.93 -10.26 -6.56
N ILE A 260 13.86 -9.85 -7.27
CA ILE A 260 13.17 -8.58 -7.06
C ILE A 260 11.94 -8.84 -6.17
N PRO A 261 11.81 -8.17 -5.00
CA PRO A 261 10.66 -8.32 -4.13
C PRO A 261 9.36 -7.81 -4.76
N THR A 262 8.22 -8.34 -4.30
CA THR A 262 6.91 -7.88 -4.73
C THR A 262 6.10 -7.27 -3.61
N TRP A 263 5.06 -6.54 -3.98
CA TRP A 263 4.11 -5.90 -3.10
C TRP A 263 2.71 -5.94 -3.73
N VAL A 264 1.68 -6.20 -2.92
CA VAL A 264 0.30 -6.06 -3.40
C VAL A 264 -0.09 -4.59 -3.31
N GLY A 265 0.04 -3.87 -4.41
CA GLY A 265 -0.19 -2.41 -4.46
C GLY A 265 -1.61 -2.04 -4.11
N ALA A 266 -2.59 -2.91 -4.53
CA ALA A 266 -3.96 -2.85 -4.04
C ALA A 266 -4.69 -4.19 -4.11
N TRP A 267 -5.52 -4.40 -3.10
CA TRP A 267 -6.54 -5.43 -3.08
C TRP A 267 -7.83 -4.89 -2.44
N MET A 268 -8.93 -5.58 -2.65
CA MET A 268 -10.22 -5.17 -2.11
C MET A 268 -11.02 -6.39 -1.69
N THR A 269 -11.69 -6.27 -0.56
CA THR A 269 -12.55 -7.34 0.00
C THR A 269 -13.93 -7.42 -0.66
N GLY A 270 -14.31 -6.40 -1.40
CA GLY A 270 -15.63 -6.26 -1.98
C GLY A 270 -15.60 -5.83 -3.43
N ASN A 271 -16.66 -5.17 -3.84
CA ASN A 271 -16.87 -4.70 -5.21
C ASN A 271 -16.55 -3.21 -5.36
N TYR A 272 -16.12 -2.79 -6.56
CA TYR A 272 -15.94 -1.38 -6.93
C TYR A 272 -17.26 -0.64 -7.18
N ASN A 273 -18.35 -1.37 -7.40
CA ASN A 273 -19.62 -0.82 -7.82
C ASN A 273 -20.46 -0.40 -6.62
N ASP A 274 -21.37 0.57 -6.84
CA ASP A 274 -22.35 1.07 -5.89
C ASP A 274 -23.44 0.04 -5.56
N GLY A 275 -23.18 -1.13 -5.32
CA GLY A 275 -24.04 -2.19 -4.87
C GLY A 275 -23.12 -3.17 -4.24
N ASP A 276 -22.96 -3.06 -2.94
CA ASP A 276 -22.14 -3.99 -2.18
C ASP A 276 -22.77 -5.37 -2.28
N ASP A 277 -22.32 -6.13 -3.28
CA ASP A 277 -22.67 -7.55 -3.41
C ASP A 277 -22.01 -8.42 -2.35
N TYR A 278 -21.20 -7.83 -1.45
CA TYR A 278 -20.52 -8.52 -0.36
C TYR A 278 -20.98 -8.00 0.99
N THR A 279 -21.48 -8.89 1.81
CA THR A 279 -21.73 -8.63 3.23
C THR A 279 -20.41 -8.41 3.98
N LEU A 280 -20.45 -7.73 5.12
CA LEU A 280 -19.26 -7.57 5.97
C LEU A 280 -18.64 -8.93 6.35
N SER A 281 -19.45 -9.94 6.63
CA SER A 281 -18.98 -11.29 6.95
C SER A 281 -18.20 -11.94 5.80
N GLU A 282 -18.67 -11.79 4.56
CA GLU A 282 -17.96 -12.27 3.38
C GLU A 282 -16.65 -11.52 3.16
N GLN A 283 -16.65 -10.20 3.34
CA GLN A 283 -15.46 -9.36 3.27
C GLN A 283 -14.42 -9.77 4.32
N MET A 284 -14.84 -10.01 5.57
CA MET A 284 -13.96 -10.46 6.64
C MET A 284 -13.37 -11.85 6.36
N THR A 285 -14.17 -12.79 5.82
CA THR A 285 -13.67 -14.14 5.48
C THR A 285 -12.59 -14.07 4.39
N PHE A 286 -12.79 -13.24 3.39
CA PHE A 286 -11.79 -13.02 2.34
C PHE A 286 -10.54 -12.34 2.90
N ALA A 287 -10.71 -11.25 3.67
CA ALA A 287 -9.61 -10.50 4.23
C ALA A 287 -8.74 -11.36 5.13
N ALA A 288 -9.34 -12.14 6.05
CA ALA A 288 -8.59 -13.03 6.93
C ALA A 288 -7.74 -14.01 6.11
N PHE A 289 -8.33 -14.68 5.11
CA PHE A 289 -7.59 -15.66 4.32
C PHE A 289 -6.47 -15.01 3.48
N LEU A 290 -6.72 -13.84 2.87
CA LEU A 290 -5.71 -13.16 2.07
C LEU A 290 -4.57 -12.63 2.95
N CYS A 291 -4.88 -11.94 4.05
CA CYS A 291 -3.87 -11.41 4.97
C CYS A 291 -2.98 -12.53 5.53
N ASP A 292 -3.56 -13.60 6.08
CA ASP A 292 -2.82 -14.73 6.63
C ASP A 292 -1.82 -15.34 5.63
N ASN A 293 -2.22 -15.46 4.35
CA ASN A 293 -1.36 -16.05 3.33
C ASN A 293 -0.33 -15.07 2.76
N LEU A 294 -0.63 -13.78 2.68
CA LEU A 294 0.36 -12.76 2.31
C LEU A 294 1.41 -12.60 3.41
N ASP A 295 0.99 -12.60 4.69
CA ASP A 295 1.90 -12.55 5.85
C ASP A 295 2.83 -13.77 5.87
N ALA A 296 2.27 -14.97 5.68
CA ALA A 296 3.05 -16.20 5.58
C ALA A 296 4.05 -16.19 4.41
N ALA A 297 3.72 -15.48 3.33
CA ALA A 297 4.59 -15.29 2.16
C ALA A 297 5.60 -14.14 2.34
N GLY A 298 5.47 -13.30 3.38
CA GLY A 298 6.28 -12.10 3.58
C GLY A 298 6.03 -11.02 2.51
N ILE A 299 4.83 -11.00 1.91
CA ILE A 299 4.45 -10.03 0.89
C ILE A 299 3.56 -8.94 1.52
N PRO A 300 4.05 -7.69 1.63
CA PRO A 300 3.26 -6.57 2.14
C PRO A 300 2.16 -6.17 1.17
N PHE A 301 1.17 -5.44 1.66
CA PHE A 301 0.02 -5.07 0.85
C PHE A 301 -0.64 -3.74 1.26
N ALA A 302 -1.38 -3.13 0.33
CA ALA A 302 -2.29 -2.02 0.60
C ALA A 302 -3.73 -2.39 0.25
N VAL A 303 -4.67 -2.15 1.18
CA VAL A 303 -6.10 -2.32 0.91
C VAL A 303 -6.66 -1.07 0.21
N ASN A 304 -7.48 -1.25 -0.81
CA ASN A 304 -8.13 -0.16 -1.54
C ASN A 304 -9.58 0.03 -1.02
N SER A 305 -9.99 1.16 -0.57
CA SER A 305 -9.28 2.42 -0.38
C SER A 305 -9.74 3.08 0.93
N ASP A 306 -9.01 4.08 1.38
CA ASP A 306 -9.27 4.84 2.60
C ASP A 306 -10.72 5.31 2.73
N THR A 307 -11.35 5.75 1.65
CA THR A 307 -12.73 6.27 1.64
C THR A 307 -13.81 5.27 2.05
N LYS A 308 -13.49 3.97 2.09
CA LYS A 308 -14.39 2.95 2.64
C LYS A 308 -14.29 2.83 4.16
N PHE A 309 -13.14 3.17 4.73
CA PHE A 309 -12.82 2.96 6.13
C PHE A 309 -12.83 4.25 6.94
N TYR A 310 -12.56 5.39 6.29
CA TYR A 310 -12.35 6.66 6.97
C TYR A 310 -13.04 7.81 6.24
N ASP A 311 -13.91 8.52 6.95
CA ASP A 311 -14.53 9.75 6.47
C ASP A 311 -13.59 10.94 6.73
N ARG A 312 -12.94 11.42 5.67
CA ARG A 312 -11.99 12.53 5.73
C ARG A 312 -12.63 13.88 6.05
N GLN A 313 -13.94 14.05 5.84
CA GLN A 313 -14.64 15.30 6.17
C GLN A 313 -14.87 15.42 7.68
N SER A 314 -15.31 14.35 8.30
CA SER A 314 -15.54 14.30 9.75
C SER A 314 -14.26 13.95 10.54
N GLY A 315 -13.25 13.36 9.90
CA GLY A 315 -12.07 12.85 10.58
C GLY A 315 -12.39 11.63 11.45
N GLN A 316 -13.29 10.75 11.00
CA GLN A 316 -13.74 9.61 11.79
C GLN A 316 -13.65 8.30 10.99
N TRP A 317 -13.38 7.22 11.68
CA TRP A 317 -13.52 5.87 11.13
C TRP A 317 -14.99 5.57 10.85
N VAL A 318 -15.26 4.87 9.75
CA VAL A 318 -16.59 4.35 9.41
C VAL A 318 -16.90 3.18 10.33
N THR A 319 -17.83 3.39 11.28
CA THR A 319 -18.10 2.44 12.37
C THR A 319 -18.43 1.04 11.86
N GLU A 320 -19.18 0.92 10.78
CA GLU A 320 -19.55 -0.37 10.18
C GLU A 320 -18.34 -1.13 9.62
N MET A 321 -17.25 -0.42 9.29
CA MET A 321 -16.02 -1.00 8.73
C MET A 321 -14.93 -1.23 9.78
N GLU A 322 -15.12 -0.81 11.02
CA GLU A 322 -14.14 -1.00 12.09
C GLU A 322 -13.75 -2.47 12.31
N PRO A 323 -14.68 -3.45 12.31
CA PRO A 323 -14.29 -4.85 12.45
C PRO A 323 -13.37 -5.34 11.33
N LEU A 324 -13.59 -4.88 10.11
CA LEU A 324 -12.74 -5.22 8.96
C LEU A 324 -11.38 -4.50 9.02
N ARG A 325 -11.37 -3.22 9.40
CA ARG A 325 -10.15 -2.46 9.68
C ARG A 325 -9.28 -3.18 10.70
N ASP A 326 -9.86 -3.52 11.85
CA ASP A 326 -9.14 -4.15 12.95
C ASP A 326 -8.60 -5.53 12.56
N LEU A 327 -9.35 -6.31 11.78
CA LEU A 327 -8.87 -7.58 11.25
C LEU A 327 -7.64 -7.38 10.35
N ILE A 328 -7.65 -6.37 9.48
CA ILE A 328 -6.56 -6.14 8.50
C ILE A 328 -5.31 -5.57 9.18
N PHE A 329 -5.46 -4.64 10.13
CA PHE A 329 -4.33 -3.85 10.65
C PHE A 329 -3.88 -4.22 12.07
N SER A 330 -4.69 -4.93 12.89
CA SER A 330 -4.29 -5.30 14.26
C SER A 330 -3.28 -6.44 14.31
N SER A 331 -3.16 -7.27 13.28
CA SER A 331 -2.23 -8.40 13.22
C SER A 331 -0.77 -7.99 12.98
N SER A 332 -0.50 -6.74 12.63
CA SER A 332 0.85 -6.21 12.39
C SER A 332 1.66 -5.92 13.66
N ALA A 333 1.18 -6.28 14.86
CA ALA A 333 1.76 -5.91 16.15
C ALA A 333 2.63 -7.00 16.81
N ASN A 334 3.08 -8.01 16.04
CA ASN A 334 3.98 -9.07 16.56
C ASN A 334 5.36 -9.02 15.91
#